data_d21fd5919daace32006008b0dee72434
#
_entry.id   d21fd5919daace32006008b0dee72434
#
_cell.length_a   1.000
_cell.length_b   1.000
_cell.length_c   1.000
_cell.angle_alpha   90.00
_cell.angle_beta   90.00
_cell.angle_gamma   90.00
#
_symmetry.space_group_name_H-M   'P 1'
#
loop_
_entity.id
_entity.type
_entity.pdbx_description
1 polymer ?
#
loop_
_entity_poly.entity_id
_entity_poly.type
_entity_poly.pdbx_seq_one_letter_code
_entity_poly.pdbx_strand_id
1 'polypeptide(L)'
;MPNHCHNRVTVYSANTEAVAKIKQMFEDENIFTQIIPEPDWPNTPLTPELANELYGCKRGNVGELPVKVEEFGISYRFKSTGQSDDRWYDWRLQNWDTKWDAYDVEVTDDDPECTEIQFETAWSPPEAICHALREQYPDVSISWFYDEPGC
;
A
#
# COMPACT_ATOMS: atom_id res chain seq x y z
N MET A 1 12.20 -8.24 -14.55
CA MET A 1 12.30 -8.34 -13.07
C MET A 1 11.99 -7.00 -12.46
N PRO A 2 11.08 -6.94 -11.50
CA PRO A 2 10.86 -5.68 -10.81
C PRO A 2 12.07 -5.33 -9.95
N ASN A 3 12.41 -4.06 -9.91
CA ASN A 3 13.40 -3.57 -8.98
C ASN A 3 12.80 -3.52 -7.57
N HIS A 4 13.62 -3.81 -6.61
CA HIS A 4 13.22 -3.73 -5.21
C HIS A 4 13.81 -2.46 -4.61
N CYS A 5 12.98 -1.72 -3.90
CA CYS A 5 13.43 -0.58 -3.13
C CYS A 5 13.59 -1.01 -1.67
N HIS A 6 14.79 -0.90 -1.14
CA HIS A 6 15.06 -1.24 0.25
C HIS A 6 14.75 -0.05 1.13
N ASN A 7 13.95 -0.25 2.17
CA ASN A 7 13.54 0.81 3.09
C ASN A 7 14.02 0.50 4.50
N ARG A 8 14.47 1.54 5.21
CA ARG A 8 14.82 1.45 6.61
C ARG A 8 14.15 2.59 7.37
N VAL A 9 13.32 2.24 8.31
CA VAL A 9 12.54 3.19 9.11
C VAL A 9 13.02 3.12 10.55
N THR A 10 13.45 4.26 11.10
CA THR A 10 13.80 4.37 12.51
C THR A 10 12.75 5.22 13.20
N VAL A 11 12.11 4.64 14.21
CA VAL A 11 11.03 5.27 14.98
C VAL A 11 11.53 5.51 16.39
N TYR A 12 11.54 6.78 16.81
CA TYR A 12 12.04 7.17 18.12
C TYR A 12 11.05 8.08 18.83
N SER A 13 10.74 7.75 20.08
CA SER A 13 9.89 8.60 20.93
C SER A 13 9.96 8.17 22.39
N ALA A 14 9.81 9.13 23.29
CA ALA A 14 9.57 8.84 24.70
C ALA A 14 8.15 8.25 24.93
N ASN A 15 7.24 8.44 23.97
CA ASN A 15 5.93 7.81 23.99
C ASN A 15 6.04 6.36 23.51
N THR A 16 6.30 5.45 24.43
CA THR A 16 6.53 4.03 24.11
C THR A 16 5.30 3.34 23.52
N GLU A 17 4.10 3.82 23.83
CA GLU A 17 2.87 3.27 23.25
C GLU A 17 2.78 3.54 21.75
N ALA A 18 3.18 4.75 21.32
CA ALA A 18 3.17 5.10 19.91
C ALA A 18 4.22 4.27 19.14
N VAL A 19 5.41 4.10 19.70
CA VAL A 19 6.46 3.26 19.10
C VAL A 19 5.96 1.82 18.96
N ALA A 20 5.33 1.28 19.99
CA ALA A 20 4.79 -0.08 19.97
C ALA A 20 3.68 -0.24 18.92
N LYS A 21 2.82 0.75 18.77
CA LYS A 21 1.76 0.72 17.75
C LYS A 21 2.31 0.69 16.33
N ILE A 22 3.31 1.54 16.07
CA ILE A 22 3.94 1.57 14.74
C ILE A 22 4.64 0.25 14.45
N LYS A 23 5.38 -0.28 15.42
CA LYS A 23 6.02 -1.58 15.29
C LYS A 23 4.99 -2.67 14.98
N GLN A 24 3.85 -2.68 15.69
CA GLN A 24 2.79 -3.65 15.48
C GLN A 24 2.21 -3.56 14.07
N MET A 25 2.05 -2.36 13.53
CA MET A 25 1.59 -2.19 12.14
C MET A 25 2.50 -2.92 11.15
N PHE A 26 3.81 -2.84 11.35
CA PHE A 26 4.78 -3.48 10.46
C PHE A 26 4.94 -4.98 10.71
N GLU A 27 4.47 -5.49 11.84
CA GLU A 27 4.45 -6.93 12.12
C GLU A 27 3.17 -7.60 11.61
N ASP A 28 2.13 -6.82 11.32
CA ASP A 28 0.87 -7.32 10.80
C ASP A 28 0.93 -7.52 9.29
N GLU A 29 -0.08 -8.19 8.75
CA GLU A 29 -0.35 -8.20 7.32
C GLU A 29 -1.06 -6.89 6.92
N ASN A 30 -1.03 -6.54 5.64
CA ASN A 30 -1.69 -5.35 5.10
C ASN A 30 -1.24 -4.07 5.82
N ILE A 31 0.07 -3.82 5.78
CA ILE A 31 0.71 -2.73 6.52
C ILE A 31 0.24 -1.37 6.04
N PHE A 32 0.33 -1.10 4.74
CA PHE A 32 0.06 0.23 4.19
C PHE A 32 -1.41 0.62 4.26
N THR A 33 -2.32 -0.35 4.21
CA THR A 33 -3.75 -0.05 4.34
C THR A 33 -4.14 0.36 5.76
N GLN A 34 -3.32 0.05 6.75
CA GLN A 34 -3.52 0.54 8.11
C GLN A 34 -3.19 2.03 8.22
N ILE A 35 -2.34 2.54 7.35
CA ILE A 35 -1.87 3.93 7.34
C ILE A 35 -2.71 4.76 6.38
N ILE A 36 -2.83 4.32 5.13
CA ILE A 36 -3.71 4.91 4.12
C ILE A 36 -4.65 3.80 3.62
N PRO A 37 -5.89 3.73 4.13
CA PRO A 37 -6.80 2.62 3.82
C PRO A 37 -7.12 2.52 2.33
N GLU A 38 -6.96 1.33 1.78
CA GLU A 38 -7.34 1.03 0.41
C GLU A 38 -8.83 0.67 0.36
N PRO A 39 -9.57 1.10 -0.67
CA PRO A 39 -10.95 0.69 -0.84
C PRO A 39 -11.10 -0.83 -0.96
N ASP A 40 -12.23 -1.35 -0.51
CA ASP A 40 -12.60 -2.75 -0.73
C ASP A 40 -13.13 -2.88 -2.16
N TRP A 41 -12.26 -3.17 -3.11
CA TRP A 41 -12.56 -3.15 -4.54
C TRP A 41 -13.73 -4.05 -4.95
N PRO A 42 -13.88 -5.28 -4.42
CA PRO A 42 -15.04 -6.10 -4.76
C PRO A 42 -16.39 -5.47 -4.41
N ASN A 43 -16.40 -4.56 -3.45
CA ASN A 43 -17.61 -3.85 -3.00
C ASN A 43 -17.62 -2.37 -3.42
N THR A 44 -16.68 -1.96 -4.28
CA THR A 44 -16.57 -0.58 -4.78
C THR A 44 -17.13 -0.51 -6.20
N PRO A 45 -18.27 0.16 -6.41
CA PRO A 45 -18.88 0.24 -7.76
C PRO A 45 -18.03 1.08 -8.71
N LEU A 46 -18.14 0.75 -10.00
CA LEU A 46 -17.45 1.47 -11.05
C LEU A 46 -18.09 2.84 -11.26
N THR A 47 -17.30 3.90 -11.17
CA THR A 47 -17.78 5.27 -11.39
C THR A 47 -17.63 5.68 -12.86
N PRO A 48 -18.38 6.69 -13.34
CA PRO A 48 -18.22 7.17 -14.72
C PRO A 48 -16.79 7.60 -15.04
N GLU A 49 -16.13 8.28 -14.12
CA GLU A 49 -14.76 8.75 -14.30
C GLU A 49 -13.79 7.58 -14.47
N LEU A 50 -13.89 6.58 -13.60
CA LEU A 50 -13.05 5.38 -13.67
C LEU A 50 -13.36 4.57 -14.93
N ALA A 51 -14.61 4.47 -15.34
CA ALA A 51 -14.99 3.77 -16.55
C ALA A 51 -14.35 4.41 -17.78
N ASN A 52 -14.33 5.72 -17.86
CA ASN A 52 -13.67 6.43 -18.95
C ASN A 52 -12.15 6.31 -18.90
N GLU A 53 -11.57 6.46 -17.73
CA GLU A 53 -10.13 6.46 -17.54
C GLU A 53 -9.50 5.10 -17.79
N LEU A 54 -10.10 4.03 -17.27
CA LEU A 54 -9.53 2.69 -17.33
C LEU A 54 -9.90 1.93 -18.59
N TYR A 55 -11.10 2.13 -19.12
CA TYR A 55 -11.63 1.31 -20.21
C TYR A 55 -11.96 2.09 -21.48
N GLY A 56 -11.78 3.41 -21.45
CA GLY A 56 -12.00 4.25 -22.63
C GLY A 56 -13.43 4.11 -23.19
N CYS A 57 -13.51 3.91 -24.49
CA CYS A 57 -14.81 3.79 -25.17
C CYS A 57 -15.52 2.45 -24.89
N LYS A 58 -14.81 1.47 -24.37
CA LYS A 58 -15.33 0.14 -24.05
C LYS A 58 -15.52 -0.02 -22.54
N ARG A 59 -16.05 0.99 -21.92
CA ARG A 59 -16.24 1.00 -20.47
C ARG A 59 -17.33 0.07 -20.02
N GLY A 60 -17.22 -0.37 -18.79
CA GLY A 60 -18.25 -1.15 -18.13
C GLY A 60 -19.45 -0.29 -17.77
N ASN A 61 -20.45 -0.92 -17.20
CA ASN A 61 -21.63 -0.23 -16.72
C ASN A 61 -21.30 0.57 -15.47
N VAL A 62 -21.75 1.82 -15.43
CA VAL A 62 -21.61 2.66 -14.23
C VAL A 62 -22.32 1.99 -13.06
N GLY A 63 -21.63 1.90 -11.92
CA GLY A 63 -22.18 1.25 -10.74
C GLY A 63 -21.99 -0.25 -10.70
N GLU A 64 -21.37 -0.82 -11.72
CA GLU A 64 -21.09 -2.26 -11.75
C GLU A 64 -20.08 -2.66 -10.69
N LEU A 65 -20.34 -3.79 -10.01
CA LEU A 65 -19.38 -4.41 -9.11
C LEU A 65 -18.65 -5.55 -9.84
N PRO A 66 -17.34 -5.75 -9.54
CA PRO A 66 -16.62 -6.86 -10.12
C PRO A 66 -17.12 -8.19 -9.57
N VAL A 67 -17.02 -9.23 -10.39
CA VAL A 67 -17.41 -10.60 -9.99
C VAL A 67 -16.18 -11.46 -9.80
N LYS A 68 -16.27 -12.37 -8.84
CA LYS A 68 -15.18 -13.27 -8.49
C LYS A 68 -15.03 -14.37 -9.56
N VAL A 69 -13.80 -14.63 -9.98
CA VAL A 69 -13.44 -15.68 -10.92
C VAL A 69 -12.37 -16.56 -10.28
N GLU A 70 -12.55 -17.88 -10.30
CA GLU A 70 -11.67 -18.86 -9.64
C GLU A 70 -11.00 -19.82 -10.63
N GLU A 71 -10.55 -19.35 -11.79
CA GLU A 71 -9.94 -20.23 -12.78
C GLU A 71 -8.47 -20.56 -12.47
N PHE A 72 -7.67 -19.54 -12.16
CA PHE A 72 -6.22 -19.69 -11.86
C PHE A 72 -5.88 -18.94 -10.58
N GLY A 73 -6.60 -19.25 -9.53
CA GLY A 73 -6.58 -18.48 -8.30
C GLY A 73 -7.77 -17.53 -8.25
N ILE A 74 -7.84 -16.70 -7.22
CA ILE A 74 -8.94 -15.75 -7.04
C ILE A 74 -8.63 -14.45 -7.74
N SER A 75 -9.49 -14.04 -8.67
CA SER A 75 -9.42 -12.74 -9.33
C SER A 75 -10.82 -12.14 -9.46
N TYR A 76 -10.89 -10.86 -9.81
CA TYR A 76 -12.15 -10.15 -9.99
C TYR A 76 -12.19 -9.54 -11.38
N ARG A 77 -13.33 -9.63 -12.05
CA ARG A 77 -13.53 -9.12 -13.40
C ARG A 77 -14.87 -8.42 -13.53
N PHE A 78 -14.95 -7.45 -14.44
CA PHE A 78 -16.21 -6.81 -14.82
C PHE A 78 -16.85 -7.59 -15.97
N LYS A 79 -18.07 -8.07 -15.77
CA LYS A 79 -18.77 -8.85 -16.80
C LYS A 79 -19.00 -8.06 -18.08
N SER A 80 -19.27 -6.77 -17.96
CA SER A 80 -19.59 -5.92 -19.12
C SER A 80 -18.43 -5.78 -20.10
N THR A 81 -17.19 -5.80 -19.62
CA THR A 81 -15.98 -5.64 -20.43
C THR A 81 -15.16 -6.91 -20.55
N GLY A 82 -15.36 -7.87 -19.65
CA GLY A 82 -14.50 -9.05 -19.54
C GLY A 82 -13.11 -8.77 -18.98
N GLN A 83 -12.84 -7.54 -18.55
CA GLN A 83 -11.51 -7.14 -18.07
C GLN A 83 -11.37 -7.35 -16.58
N SER A 84 -10.13 -7.64 -16.15
CA SER A 84 -9.78 -7.74 -14.74
C SER A 84 -9.95 -6.39 -14.04
N ASP A 85 -10.30 -6.43 -12.76
CA ASP A 85 -10.38 -5.22 -11.95
C ASP A 85 -8.96 -4.81 -11.52
N ASP A 86 -8.36 -3.89 -12.25
CA ASP A 86 -7.01 -3.40 -12.00
C ASP A 86 -6.97 -2.01 -11.36
N ARG A 87 -8.10 -1.55 -10.80
CA ARG A 87 -8.18 -0.23 -10.15
C ARG A 87 -7.19 -0.06 -9.01
N TRP A 88 -6.83 -1.16 -8.34
CA TRP A 88 -5.88 -1.15 -7.24
C TRP A 88 -4.51 -0.62 -7.64
N TYR A 89 -4.08 -0.89 -8.87
CA TYR A 89 -2.75 -0.53 -9.38
C TYR A 89 -2.55 0.99 -9.39
N ASP A 90 -3.41 1.71 -10.11
CA ASP A 90 -3.31 3.17 -10.18
C ASP A 90 -3.58 3.82 -8.84
N TRP A 91 -4.54 3.29 -8.08
CA TRP A 91 -4.87 3.81 -6.76
C TRP A 91 -3.66 3.74 -5.82
N ARG A 92 -2.96 2.62 -5.79
CA ARG A 92 -1.79 2.44 -4.93
C ARG A 92 -0.64 3.34 -5.37
N LEU A 93 -0.38 3.46 -6.67
CA LEU A 93 0.65 4.37 -7.17
C LEU A 93 0.37 5.82 -6.80
N GLN A 94 -0.88 6.25 -6.82
CA GLN A 94 -1.27 7.61 -6.49
C GLN A 94 -1.31 7.87 -4.98
N ASN A 95 -1.65 6.89 -4.17
CA ASN A 95 -1.87 7.07 -2.74
C ASN A 95 -0.76 6.51 -1.85
N TRP A 96 -0.04 5.51 -2.31
CA TRP A 96 1.08 4.90 -1.57
C TRP A 96 2.44 5.20 -2.20
N ASP A 97 2.49 5.64 -3.45
CA ASP A 97 3.68 5.79 -4.28
C ASP A 97 4.39 4.47 -4.59
N THR A 98 3.75 3.35 -4.32
CA THR A 98 4.22 2.01 -4.67
C THR A 98 3.03 1.09 -4.91
N LYS A 99 3.20 0.10 -5.78
CA LYS A 99 2.08 -0.75 -6.21
C LYS A 99 1.77 -1.93 -5.28
N TRP A 100 2.70 -2.30 -4.40
CA TRP A 100 2.52 -3.41 -3.47
C TRP A 100 2.75 -2.94 -2.04
N ASP A 101 2.19 -3.69 -1.10
CA ASP A 101 2.47 -3.51 0.31
C ASP A 101 3.94 -3.85 0.62
N ALA A 102 4.41 -3.48 1.79
CA ALA A 102 5.74 -3.84 2.26
C ALA A 102 5.89 -5.36 2.34
N TYR A 103 7.06 -5.85 1.99
CA TYR A 103 7.39 -7.28 2.09
C TYR A 103 8.82 -7.45 2.61
N ASP A 104 9.18 -8.67 2.98
CA ASP A 104 10.46 -8.98 3.60
C ASP A 104 10.74 -8.08 4.81
N VAL A 105 9.73 -7.93 5.66
CA VAL A 105 9.77 -7.04 6.82
C VAL A 105 10.59 -7.67 7.93
N GLU A 106 11.54 -6.91 8.47
CA GLU A 106 12.40 -7.33 9.57
C GLU A 106 12.54 -6.21 10.58
N VAL A 107 12.30 -6.50 11.85
CA VAL A 107 12.57 -5.58 12.96
C VAL A 107 14.01 -5.82 13.39
N THR A 108 14.89 -4.86 13.11
CA THR A 108 16.33 -5.00 13.35
C THR A 108 16.77 -4.43 14.68
N ASP A 109 15.96 -3.54 15.27
CA ASP A 109 16.20 -3.00 16.60
C ASP A 109 14.86 -2.87 17.31
N ASP A 110 14.76 -3.39 18.51
CA ASP A 110 13.52 -3.47 19.26
C ASP A 110 13.71 -2.93 20.67
N ASP A 111 13.86 -1.62 20.77
CA ASP A 111 13.92 -0.89 22.03
C ASP A 111 12.57 -0.19 22.24
N PRO A 112 12.03 -0.12 23.47
CA PRO A 112 10.74 0.54 23.70
C PRO A 112 10.68 2.00 23.24
N GLU A 113 11.80 2.71 23.22
CA GLU A 113 11.85 4.10 22.78
C GLU A 113 12.36 4.25 21.34
N CYS A 114 12.98 3.21 20.78
CA CYS A 114 13.58 3.26 19.45
C CYS A 114 13.44 1.91 18.76
N THR A 115 12.78 1.89 17.62
CA THR A 115 12.59 0.69 16.81
C THR A 115 13.11 0.95 15.40
N GLU A 116 13.89 0.03 14.87
CA GLU A 116 14.31 0.06 13.47
C GLU A 116 13.65 -1.09 12.73
N ILE A 117 13.03 -0.76 11.60
CA ILE A 117 12.32 -1.71 10.75
C ILE A 117 12.88 -1.60 9.34
N GLN A 118 13.22 -2.74 8.74
CA GLN A 118 13.64 -2.81 7.35
C GLN A 118 12.63 -3.62 6.55
N PHE A 119 12.36 -3.18 5.34
CA PHE A 119 11.42 -3.85 4.45
C PHE A 119 11.69 -3.46 3.01
N GLU A 120 11.06 -4.16 2.08
CA GLU A 120 11.18 -3.84 0.67
C GLU A 120 9.84 -3.41 0.09
N THR A 121 9.90 -2.54 -0.92
CA THR A 121 8.77 -2.12 -1.72
C THR A 121 9.10 -2.30 -3.20
N ALA A 122 8.05 -2.36 -4.03
CA ALA A 122 8.22 -2.57 -5.46
C ALA A 122 8.54 -1.25 -6.16
N TRP A 123 9.70 -1.17 -6.80
CA TRP A 123 10.16 -0.10 -7.70
C TRP A 123 10.51 1.23 -7.01
N SER A 124 9.71 1.69 -6.06
CA SER A 124 9.84 3.03 -5.50
C SER A 124 9.61 3.04 -3.99
N PRO A 125 10.12 4.05 -3.27
CA PRO A 125 9.82 4.20 -1.85
C PRO A 125 8.37 4.65 -1.65
N PRO A 126 7.72 4.22 -0.56
CA PRO A 126 6.33 4.60 -0.28
C PRO A 126 6.28 5.97 0.40
N GLU A 127 6.59 7.03 -0.33
CA GLU A 127 6.69 8.39 0.24
C GLU A 127 5.39 8.87 0.86
N ALA A 128 4.25 8.60 0.24
CA ALA A 128 2.95 8.99 0.78
C ALA A 128 2.67 8.30 2.12
N ILE A 129 3.07 7.04 2.26
CA ILE A 129 2.95 6.29 3.51
C ILE A 129 3.81 6.92 4.60
N CYS A 130 5.05 7.31 4.26
CA CYS A 130 5.95 7.98 5.19
C CYS A 130 5.36 9.30 5.71
N HIS A 131 4.84 10.13 4.81
CA HIS A 131 4.21 11.40 5.19
C HIS A 131 2.96 11.18 6.04
N ALA A 132 2.09 10.25 5.66
CA ALA A 132 0.89 9.94 6.42
C ALA A 132 1.21 9.43 7.82
N LEU A 133 2.23 8.58 7.95
CA LEU A 133 2.65 8.06 9.24
C LEU A 133 3.16 9.18 10.15
N ARG A 134 3.95 10.11 9.61
CA ARG A 134 4.43 11.28 10.35
C ARG A 134 3.29 12.19 10.81
N GLU A 135 2.27 12.36 9.97
CA GLU A 135 1.10 13.16 10.33
C GLU A 135 0.24 12.50 11.41
N GLN A 136 0.12 11.18 11.38
CA GLN A 136 -0.65 10.43 12.37
C GLN A 136 0.04 10.38 13.73
N TYR A 137 1.37 10.44 13.74
CA TYR A 137 2.18 10.35 14.97
C TYR A 137 3.14 11.54 15.06
N PRO A 138 2.61 12.76 15.29
CA PRO A 138 3.46 13.98 15.32
C PRO A 138 4.45 14.02 16.48
N ASP A 139 4.20 13.25 17.55
CA ASP A 139 5.08 13.18 18.71
C ASP A 139 6.23 12.19 18.53
N VAL A 140 6.27 11.49 17.40
CA VAL A 140 7.26 10.45 17.14
C VAL A 140 8.22 10.95 16.07
N SER A 141 9.51 10.77 16.30
CA SER A 141 10.54 11.03 15.29
C SER A 141 10.63 9.82 14.37
N ILE A 142 10.33 10.02 13.09
CA ILE A 142 10.36 8.97 12.08
C ILE A 142 11.39 9.35 11.04
N SER A 143 12.50 8.59 10.98
CA SER A 143 13.53 8.73 9.96
C SER A 143 13.34 7.60 8.95
N TRP A 144 13.28 7.96 7.69
CA TRP A 144 13.03 6.99 6.62
C TRP A 144 14.09 7.11 5.55
N PHE A 145 14.83 6.05 5.35
CA PHE A 145 15.86 5.93 4.33
C PHE A 145 15.46 4.87 3.31
N TYR A 146 15.81 5.09 2.07
CA TYR A 146 15.56 4.11 1.02
C TYR A 146 16.75 4.04 0.05
N ASP A 147 16.86 2.89 -0.60
CA ASP A 147 17.87 2.62 -1.61
C ASP A 147 17.22 1.83 -2.75
N GLU A 148 17.35 2.34 -3.96
CA GLU A 148 16.82 1.75 -5.17
C GLU A 148 17.97 1.27 -6.07
N PRO A 149 18.59 0.12 -5.76
CA PRO A 149 19.67 -0.39 -6.60
C PRO A 149 19.15 -0.68 -8.01
N GLY A 150 19.87 -0.19 -9.01
CA GLY A 150 19.51 -0.37 -10.40
C GLY A 150 18.68 0.75 -11.02
N CYS A 151 18.44 1.82 -10.29
CA CYS A 151 17.84 3.03 -10.84
C CYS A 151 18.88 4.03 -11.31
#